data_282e780b0837fe879d9d0db339fa3bc8
#
_entry.id   282e780b0837fe879d9d0db339fa3bc8
#
_cell.length_a   1.000
_cell.length_b   1.000
_cell.length_c   1.000
_cell.angle_alpha   90.00
_cell.angle_beta   90.00
_cell.angle_gamma   90.00
#
_symmetry.space_group_name_H-M   'P 1'
#
loop_
_entity.id
_entity.type
_entity.pdbx_description
1 polymer ?
#
loop_
_entity_poly.entity_id
_entity_poly.type
_entity_poly.pdbx_seq_one_letter_code
_entity_poly.pdbx_strand_id
1 'polypeptide(L)'
;KKYCNERWEILSDHGLTSFAISSHLVGQAICDLIDDRHKAILPEDVWGEGDPEKVRRRAAKKMAKTAKACRNFINCKPGRGKKDDFPAVVNGFTGSSIWHSIYAFPPTDQAYWEKGFEDFAKRFGPIMEEFEKHNVNFGLEVHPTEIAFDIASAERAVKALKNHKRFGFNYDPSHLGYQGVDYVKFIRDFADRIYHVHMKDAWWGHGDGSVGVFGGHTTFADARRLWDFRSVDRGDVACEVIIVALTEVGYKVSCSVEWADILSSIHIRGGCLGRNSST
;
A
#
# COMPACT_ATOMS: atom_id res chain seq x y z
N LYS A 1 -26.14 4.74 -2.63
CA LYS A 1 -26.21 6.21 -2.58
C LYS A 1 -26.47 6.69 -1.15
N LYS A 2 -27.54 6.23 -0.45
CA LYS A 2 -27.86 6.61 0.93
C LYS A 2 -26.64 6.46 1.87
N TYR A 3 -26.04 5.29 1.93
CA TYR A 3 -24.82 5.02 2.72
C TYR A 3 -23.67 6.00 2.41
N CYS A 4 -23.42 6.30 1.13
CA CYS A 4 -22.35 7.25 0.76
C CYS A 4 -22.64 8.66 1.26
N ASN A 5 -23.89 9.11 1.14
CA ASN A 5 -24.30 10.41 1.66
C ASN A 5 -24.11 10.50 3.18
N GLU A 6 -24.59 9.50 3.93
CA GLU A 6 -24.41 9.43 5.39
C GLU A 6 -22.93 9.48 5.82
N ARG A 7 -22.03 8.83 5.05
CA ARG A 7 -20.58 8.92 5.33
C ARG A 7 -20.03 10.31 5.06
N TRP A 8 -20.46 10.97 3.98
CA TRP A 8 -20.03 12.33 3.67
C TRP A 8 -20.61 13.36 4.64
N GLU A 9 -21.82 13.19 5.14
CA GLU A 9 -22.40 14.01 6.20
C GLU A 9 -21.50 13.97 7.44
N ILE A 10 -21.14 12.78 7.93
CA ILE A 10 -20.24 12.63 9.07
C ILE A 10 -18.89 13.34 8.84
N LEU A 11 -18.28 13.16 7.67
CA LEU A 11 -17.02 13.83 7.35
C LEU A 11 -17.18 15.36 7.32
N SER A 12 -18.23 15.85 6.68
CA SER A 12 -18.49 17.27 6.53
C SER A 12 -18.78 17.96 7.86
N ASP A 13 -19.57 17.33 8.75
CA ASP A 13 -19.90 17.84 10.08
C ASP A 13 -18.65 18.04 10.96
N HIS A 14 -17.56 17.31 10.64
CA HIS A 14 -16.28 17.43 11.33
C HIS A 14 -15.22 18.19 10.51
N GLY A 15 -15.58 18.83 9.40
CA GLY A 15 -14.64 19.55 8.54
C GLY A 15 -13.63 18.63 7.83
N LEU A 16 -13.95 17.34 7.70
CA LEU A 16 -13.06 16.33 7.11
C LEU A 16 -13.45 16.04 5.65
N THR A 17 -12.47 15.51 4.90
CA THR A 17 -12.70 14.99 3.56
C THR A 17 -11.91 13.69 3.34
N SER A 18 -12.33 12.88 2.37
CA SER A 18 -11.64 11.65 2.00
C SER A 18 -11.12 11.75 0.55
N PHE A 19 -9.90 11.29 0.32
CA PHE A 19 -9.23 11.33 -0.98
C PHE A 19 -9.06 9.93 -1.60
N ALA A 20 -9.01 8.89 -0.77
CA ALA A 20 -8.83 7.51 -1.20
C ALA A 20 -9.63 6.56 -0.30
N ILE A 21 -9.89 5.37 -0.81
CA ILE A 21 -10.38 4.24 0.00
C ILE A 21 -9.37 3.10 -0.07
N SER A 22 -9.35 2.26 0.97
CA SER A 22 -8.40 1.16 1.10
C SER A 22 -9.01 -0.19 0.74
N SER A 23 -8.24 -1.05 0.07
CA SER A 23 -8.57 -2.45 -0.23
C SER A 23 -7.34 -3.37 -0.17
N HIS A 24 -6.43 -3.12 0.79
CA HIS A 24 -5.16 -3.84 0.92
C HIS A 24 -5.37 -5.33 1.15
N LEU A 25 -6.06 -5.70 2.23
CA LEU A 25 -6.20 -7.11 2.64
C LEU A 25 -6.86 -8.00 1.58
N VAL A 26 -7.88 -7.49 0.91
CA VAL A 26 -8.52 -8.20 -0.21
C VAL A 26 -7.59 -8.28 -1.42
N GLY A 27 -6.86 -7.20 -1.68
CA GLY A 27 -5.87 -7.13 -2.75
C GLY A 27 -4.79 -8.19 -2.64
N GLN A 28 -4.25 -8.39 -1.42
CA GLN A 28 -3.23 -9.40 -1.12
C GLN A 28 -3.60 -10.78 -1.68
N ALA A 29 -4.83 -11.18 -1.50
CA ALA A 29 -5.30 -12.51 -1.89
C ALA A 29 -5.50 -12.70 -3.40
N ILE A 30 -5.26 -11.69 -4.25
CA ILE A 30 -5.51 -11.82 -5.70
C ILE A 30 -4.41 -12.64 -6.38
N CYS A 31 -3.14 -12.39 -6.03
CA CYS A 31 -2.01 -13.07 -6.63
C CYS A 31 -1.22 -13.96 -5.66
N ASP A 32 -1.43 -13.87 -4.36
CA ASP A 32 -0.72 -14.67 -3.38
C ASP A 32 -0.95 -16.19 -3.54
N LEU A 33 0.01 -16.94 -3.05
CA LEU A 33 -0.16 -18.36 -2.77
C LEU A 33 -0.98 -18.48 -1.48
N ILE A 34 -2.28 -18.74 -1.63
CA ILE A 34 -3.23 -18.74 -0.51
C ILE A 34 -2.96 -19.88 0.47
N ASP A 35 -2.84 -19.52 1.74
CA ASP A 35 -2.71 -20.44 2.88
C ASP A 35 -3.54 -19.94 4.09
N ASP A 36 -3.47 -20.65 5.22
CA ASP A 36 -4.27 -20.37 6.42
C ASP A 36 -4.04 -18.96 7.02
N ARG A 37 -2.90 -18.30 6.74
CA ARG A 37 -2.64 -16.92 7.20
C ARG A 37 -3.62 -15.93 6.60
N HIS A 38 -4.08 -16.19 5.37
CA HIS A 38 -5.05 -15.33 4.67
C HIS A 38 -6.44 -15.34 5.32
N LYS A 39 -6.78 -16.44 6.02
CA LYS A 39 -8.06 -16.51 6.74
C LYS A 39 -8.23 -15.41 7.79
N ALA A 40 -7.13 -15.03 8.44
CA ALA A 40 -7.13 -14.01 9.48
C ALA A 40 -7.38 -12.58 8.95
N ILE A 41 -7.10 -12.33 7.67
CA ILE A 41 -7.17 -10.99 7.06
C ILE A 41 -8.31 -10.83 6.07
N LEU A 42 -8.92 -11.92 5.62
CA LEU A 42 -9.97 -11.86 4.60
C LEU A 42 -11.37 -11.89 5.19
N PRO A 43 -12.31 -11.13 4.60
CA PRO A 43 -13.72 -11.29 4.93
C PRO A 43 -14.22 -12.70 4.59
N GLU A 44 -15.21 -13.18 5.36
CA GLU A 44 -15.78 -14.52 5.19
C GLU A 44 -16.30 -14.78 3.77
N ASP A 45 -16.90 -13.78 3.12
CA ASP A 45 -17.41 -13.87 1.75
C ASP A 45 -16.29 -14.01 0.69
N VAL A 46 -15.05 -13.66 1.04
CA VAL A 46 -13.87 -13.86 0.20
C VAL A 46 -13.20 -15.18 0.53
N TRP A 47 -12.98 -15.47 1.80
CA TRP A 47 -12.38 -16.73 2.25
C TRP A 47 -13.22 -17.95 1.87
N GLY A 48 -14.50 -17.96 2.28
CA GLY A 48 -15.41 -19.08 2.08
C GLY A 48 -14.86 -20.39 2.63
N GLU A 49 -14.73 -21.39 1.78
CA GLU A 49 -14.20 -22.71 2.12
C GLU A 49 -12.66 -22.82 2.09
N GLY A 50 -11.95 -21.73 1.77
CA GLY A 50 -10.49 -21.71 1.75
C GLY A 50 -9.83 -22.32 0.51
N ASP A 51 -10.59 -22.71 -0.52
CA ASP A 51 -10.03 -23.16 -1.80
C ASP A 51 -9.21 -22.02 -2.44
N PRO A 52 -7.89 -22.21 -2.68
CA PRO A 52 -7.02 -21.11 -3.06
C PRO A 52 -7.46 -20.36 -4.32
N GLU A 53 -7.86 -21.07 -5.36
CA GLU A 53 -8.22 -20.41 -6.61
C GLU A 53 -9.60 -19.74 -6.52
N LYS A 54 -10.51 -20.28 -5.72
CA LYS A 54 -11.80 -19.63 -5.47
C LYS A 54 -11.64 -18.38 -4.60
N VAL A 55 -10.74 -18.41 -3.60
CA VAL A 55 -10.37 -17.23 -2.79
C VAL A 55 -9.86 -16.12 -3.71
N ARG A 56 -8.86 -16.40 -4.56
CA ARG A 56 -8.30 -15.44 -5.52
C ARG A 56 -9.39 -14.83 -6.43
N ARG A 57 -10.27 -15.67 -6.98
CA ARG A 57 -11.36 -15.17 -7.83
C ARG A 57 -12.37 -14.32 -7.09
N ARG A 58 -12.71 -14.66 -5.84
CA ARG A 58 -13.61 -13.86 -5.00
C ARG A 58 -12.95 -12.52 -4.63
N ALA A 59 -11.66 -12.54 -4.30
CA ALA A 59 -10.87 -11.34 -4.03
C ALA A 59 -10.84 -10.40 -5.24
N ALA A 60 -10.51 -10.92 -6.42
CA ALA A 60 -10.51 -10.16 -7.68
C ALA A 60 -11.88 -9.54 -7.98
N LYS A 61 -12.95 -10.32 -7.82
CA LYS A 61 -14.34 -9.82 -8.01
C LYS A 61 -14.69 -8.73 -6.99
N LYS A 62 -14.23 -8.84 -5.76
CA LYS A 62 -14.46 -7.83 -4.72
C LYS A 62 -13.69 -6.56 -5.02
N MET A 63 -12.41 -6.67 -5.42
CA MET A 63 -11.59 -5.53 -5.86
C MET A 63 -12.22 -4.79 -7.05
N ALA A 64 -12.67 -5.49 -8.07
CA ALA A 64 -13.37 -4.89 -9.22
C ALA A 64 -14.63 -4.12 -8.79
N LYS A 65 -15.42 -4.66 -7.85
CA LYS A 65 -16.58 -3.97 -7.28
C LYS A 65 -16.20 -2.73 -6.47
N THR A 66 -15.03 -2.72 -5.86
CA THR A 66 -14.53 -1.59 -5.08
C THR A 66 -14.30 -0.36 -5.95
N ALA A 67 -13.91 -0.51 -7.23
CA ALA A 67 -13.83 0.60 -8.16
C ALA A 67 -15.19 1.33 -8.32
N LYS A 68 -16.26 0.57 -8.54
CA LYS A 68 -17.62 1.14 -8.60
C LYS A 68 -18.04 1.80 -7.29
N ALA A 69 -17.73 1.16 -6.17
CA ALA A 69 -18.04 1.70 -4.84
C ALA A 69 -17.31 3.02 -4.59
N CYS A 70 -16.02 3.08 -4.91
CA CYS A 70 -15.20 4.28 -4.82
C CYS A 70 -15.79 5.43 -5.65
N ARG A 71 -16.09 5.18 -6.93
CA ARG A 71 -16.70 6.20 -7.79
C ARG A 71 -18.05 6.68 -7.25
N ASN A 72 -18.89 5.77 -6.75
CA ASN A 72 -20.16 6.14 -6.13
C ASN A 72 -19.96 7.00 -4.88
N PHE A 73 -18.98 6.68 -4.06
CA PHE A 73 -18.65 7.45 -2.85
C PHE A 73 -18.19 8.87 -3.23
N ILE A 74 -17.22 8.97 -4.14
CA ILE A 74 -16.71 10.27 -4.60
C ILE A 74 -17.82 11.12 -5.26
N ASN A 75 -18.74 10.51 -6.00
CA ASN A 75 -19.87 11.24 -6.60
C ASN A 75 -20.88 11.78 -5.59
N CYS A 76 -20.86 11.31 -4.35
CA CYS A 76 -21.70 11.79 -3.26
C CYS A 76 -21.03 12.91 -2.43
N LYS A 77 -19.79 13.30 -2.74
CA LYS A 77 -19.10 14.39 -2.04
C LYS A 77 -19.90 15.70 -2.13
N PRO A 78 -20.21 16.35 -1.01
CA PRO A 78 -20.90 17.64 -1.01
C PRO A 78 -20.14 18.72 -1.78
N GLY A 79 -20.85 19.61 -2.45
CA GLY A 79 -20.28 20.73 -3.20
C GLY A 79 -19.54 20.32 -4.49
N ARG A 80 -19.54 19.05 -4.87
CA ARG A 80 -18.89 18.59 -6.09
C ARG A 80 -19.64 19.09 -7.34
N GLY A 81 -18.95 19.89 -8.14
CA GLY A 81 -19.42 20.30 -9.47
C GLY A 81 -19.29 19.17 -10.50
N LYS A 82 -20.05 19.26 -11.62
CA LYS A 82 -19.97 18.27 -12.73
C LYS A 82 -18.57 18.20 -13.39
N LYS A 83 -17.73 19.21 -13.20
CA LYS A 83 -16.37 19.34 -13.74
C LYS A 83 -15.27 19.16 -12.67
N ASP A 84 -15.64 18.72 -11.48
CA ASP A 84 -14.69 18.55 -10.40
C ASP A 84 -13.86 17.29 -10.63
N ASP A 85 -12.57 17.48 -10.94
CA ASP A 85 -11.57 16.42 -11.14
C ASP A 85 -11.08 15.82 -9.82
N PHE A 86 -11.90 15.84 -8.77
CA PHE A 86 -11.57 15.22 -7.49
C PHE A 86 -11.10 13.79 -7.71
N PRO A 87 -9.91 13.44 -7.25
CA PRO A 87 -9.33 12.12 -7.49
C PRO A 87 -10.21 11.02 -6.90
N ALA A 88 -10.37 9.95 -7.65
CA ALA A 88 -10.99 8.72 -7.19
C ALA A 88 -9.90 7.66 -7.17
N VAL A 89 -9.45 7.29 -5.98
CA VAL A 89 -8.32 6.36 -5.77
C VAL A 89 -8.73 5.23 -4.86
N VAL A 90 -8.34 4.01 -5.23
CA VAL A 90 -8.34 2.84 -4.34
C VAL A 90 -6.90 2.45 -4.11
N ASN A 91 -6.44 2.55 -2.87
CA ASN A 91 -5.16 2.02 -2.45
C ASN A 91 -5.30 0.54 -2.12
N GLY A 92 -4.29 -0.27 -2.44
CA GLY A 92 -4.37 -1.68 -2.14
C GLY A 92 -3.10 -2.45 -2.46
N PHE A 93 -3.16 -3.72 -2.14
CA PHE A 93 -2.16 -4.71 -2.47
C PHE A 93 -2.56 -5.53 -3.69
N THR A 94 -1.61 -6.27 -4.23
CA THR A 94 -1.80 -7.20 -5.32
C THR A 94 -1.57 -8.65 -4.90
N GLY A 95 -0.76 -8.83 -3.86
CA GLY A 95 -0.09 -10.09 -3.59
C GLY A 95 0.91 -10.45 -4.68
N SER A 96 1.55 -11.61 -4.53
CA SER A 96 2.53 -12.11 -5.49
C SER A 96 2.69 -13.62 -5.40
N SER A 97 2.67 -14.30 -6.54
CA SER A 97 2.96 -15.74 -6.61
C SER A 97 4.45 -16.06 -6.56
N ILE A 98 5.32 -15.05 -6.64
CA ILE A 98 6.79 -15.19 -6.72
C ILE A 98 7.55 -14.53 -5.58
N TRP A 99 6.89 -13.76 -4.71
CA TRP A 99 7.54 -13.05 -3.61
C TRP A 99 8.42 -13.95 -2.73
N HIS A 100 7.97 -15.17 -2.42
CA HIS A 100 8.68 -16.10 -1.56
C HIS A 100 10.04 -16.56 -2.14
N SER A 101 10.34 -16.25 -3.39
CA SER A 101 11.59 -16.58 -4.10
C SER A 101 12.55 -15.40 -4.19
N ILE A 102 12.41 -14.36 -3.35
CA ILE A 102 13.30 -13.18 -3.36
C ILE A 102 14.77 -13.50 -3.05
N TYR A 103 15.03 -14.59 -2.35
CA TYR A 103 16.40 -15.08 -2.15
C TYR A 103 16.80 -15.95 -3.34
N ALA A 104 17.93 -15.60 -4.00
CA ALA A 104 18.33 -16.16 -5.29
C ALA A 104 18.86 -17.60 -5.23
N PHE A 105 18.45 -18.39 -4.25
CA PHE A 105 18.80 -19.79 -4.11
C PHE A 105 17.63 -20.60 -3.51
N PRO A 106 17.24 -21.78 -4.08
CA PRO A 106 17.77 -22.36 -5.34
C PRO A 106 17.68 -21.38 -6.52
N PRO A 107 18.59 -21.48 -7.52
CA PRO A 107 18.60 -20.55 -8.64
C PRO A 107 17.25 -20.50 -9.35
N THR A 108 16.74 -19.28 -9.56
CA THR A 108 15.55 -19.04 -10.37
C THR A 108 15.98 -18.40 -11.69
N ASP A 109 15.48 -18.94 -12.80
CA ASP A 109 15.75 -18.36 -14.11
C ASP A 109 14.82 -17.16 -14.42
N GLN A 110 15.12 -16.45 -15.49
CA GLN A 110 14.33 -15.32 -15.93
C GLN A 110 12.86 -15.74 -16.24
N ALA A 111 12.66 -16.93 -16.78
CA ALA A 111 11.34 -17.45 -17.13
C ALA A 111 10.43 -17.64 -15.90
N TYR A 112 11.02 -17.98 -14.75
CA TYR A 112 10.28 -18.06 -13.48
C TYR A 112 9.68 -16.70 -13.09
N TRP A 113 10.50 -15.65 -13.16
CA TRP A 113 10.05 -14.29 -12.86
C TRP A 113 9.02 -13.79 -13.87
N GLU A 114 9.23 -14.07 -15.16
CA GLU A 114 8.27 -13.71 -16.22
C GLU A 114 6.90 -14.31 -15.98
N LYS A 115 6.83 -15.61 -15.65
CA LYS A 115 5.57 -16.28 -15.29
C LYS A 115 4.83 -15.64 -14.12
N GLY A 116 5.56 -15.14 -13.11
CA GLY A 116 4.95 -14.42 -12.00
C GLY A 116 4.28 -13.11 -12.43
N PHE A 117 4.93 -12.34 -13.29
CA PHE A 117 4.35 -11.12 -13.85
C PHE A 117 3.23 -11.40 -14.86
N GLU A 118 3.28 -12.50 -15.60
CA GLU A 118 2.18 -12.96 -16.45
C GLU A 118 0.94 -13.35 -15.62
N ASP A 119 1.11 -14.09 -14.51
CA ASP A 119 0.01 -14.42 -13.60
C ASP A 119 -0.61 -13.16 -12.99
N PHE A 120 0.24 -12.21 -12.55
CA PHE A 120 -0.23 -10.90 -12.11
C PHE A 120 -1.05 -10.19 -13.20
N ALA A 121 -0.52 -10.07 -14.41
CA ALA A 121 -1.21 -9.40 -15.50
C ALA A 121 -2.53 -10.09 -15.87
N LYS A 122 -2.56 -11.41 -15.86
CA LYS A 122 -3.78 -12.21 -16.11
C LYS A 122 -4.87 -11.93 -15.07
N ARG A 123 -4.49 -11.76 -13.80
CA ARG A 123 -5.46 -11.54 -12.70
C ARG A 123 -5.85 -10.08 -12.57
N PHE A 124 -4.90 -9.16 -12.67
CA PHE A 124 -5.14 -7.74 -12.50
C PHE A 124 -5.63 -7.02 -13.75
N GLY A 125 -5.33 -7.50 -14.95
CA GLY A 125 -5.80 -6.88 -16.19
C GLY A 125 -7.32 -6.66 -16.20
N PRO A 126 -8.16 -7.69 -15.98
CA PRO A 126 -9.61 -7.51 -15.92
C PRO A 126 -10.10 -6.56 -14.81
N ILE A 127 -9.35 -6.46 -13.72
CA ILE A 127 -9.66 -5.51 -12.63
C ILE A 127 -9.40 -4.09 -13.13
N MET A 128 -8.28 -3.84 -13.82
CA MET A 128 -7.95 -2.52 -14.36
C MET A 128 -8.96 -2.04 -15.40
N GLU A 129 -9.54 -2.93 -16.20
CA GLU A 129 -10.65 -2.58 -17.10
C GLU A 129 -11.89 -2.07 -16.33
N GLU A 130 -12.22 -2.67 -15.19
CA GLU A 130 -13.31 -2.15 -14.35
C GLU A 130 -12.93 -0.81 -13.68
N PHE A 131 -11.68 -0.61 -13.31
CA PHE A 131 -11.19 0.67 -12.81
C PHE A 131 -11.28 1.76 -13.88
N GLU A 132 -10.90 1.47 -15.11
CA GLU A 132 -11.05 2.38 -16.25
C GLU A 132 -12.51 2.74 -16.51
N LYS A 133 -13.38 1.76 -16.56
CA LYS A 133 -14.83 1.94 -16.78
C LYS A 133 -15.47 2.86 -15.74
N HIS A 134 -14.97 2.83 -14.51
CA HIS A 134 -15.48 3.68 -13.43
C HIS A 134 -14.65 4.96 -13.22
N ASN A 135 -13.62 5.21 -14.03
CA ASN A 135 -12.72 6.35 -13.89
C ASN A 135 -12.10 6.45 -12.50
N VAL A 136 -11.55 5.33 -12.01
CA VAL A 136 -10.90 5.20 -10.70
C VAL A 136 -9.46 4.74 -10.91
N ASN A 137 -8.53 5.30 -10.17
CA ASN A 137 -7.14 4.87 -10.15
C ASN A 137 -6.93 3.81 -9.07
N PHE A 138 -6.07 2.83 -9.36
CA PHE A 138 -5.57 1.88 -8.38
C PHE A 138 -4.14 2.30 -8.00
N GLY A 139 -3.92 2.55 -6.72
CA GLY A 139 -2.62 2.83 -6.12
C GLY A 139 -2.09 1.58 -5.43
N LEU A 140 -1.16 0.85 -6.07
CA LEU A 140 -0.44 -0.23 -5.40
C LEU A 140 0.50 0.37 -4.36
N GLU A 141 0.39 -0.05 -3.11
CA GLU A 141 1.44 0.20 -2.14
C GLU A 141 2.61 -0.74 -2.41
N VAL A 142 3.76 -0.16 -2.77
CA VAL A 142 4.99 -0.90 -3.05
C VAL A 142 5.54 -1.42 -1.74
N HIS A 143 5.42 -2.72 -1.54
CA HIS A 143 5.52 -3.35 -0.23
C HIS A 143 6.16 -4.75 -0.38
N PRO A 144 7.03 -5.19 0.53
CA PRO A 144 7.39 -6.60 0.63
C PRO A 144 6.15 -7.48 0.69
N THR A 145 6.16 -8.57 -0.04
CA THR A 145 5.07 -9.52 -0.35
C THR A 145 4.26 -9.19 -1.61
N GLU A 146 4.36 -7.98 -2.15
CA GLU A 146 3.66 -7.60 -3.38
C GLU A 146 4.44 -7.99 -4.64
N ILE A 147 3.78 -7.88 -5.79
CA ILE A 147 4.46 -8.04 -7.09
C ILE A 147 5.51 -6.96 -7.34
N ALA A 148 5.34 -5.80 -6.73
CA ALA A 148 6.30 -4.69 -6.75
C ALA A 148 6.73 -4.35 -5.32
N PHE A 149 8.01 -4.43 -5.04
CA PHE A 149 8.63 -4.19 -3.73
C PHE A 149 9.86 -3.28 -3.81
N ASP A 150 10.28 -2.90 -5.02
CA ASP A 150 11.34 -1.95 -5.34
C ASP A 150 11.06 -1.26 -6.69
N ILE A 151 11.96 -0.37 -7.13
CA ILE A 151 11.81 0.36 -8.40
C ILE A 151 11.77 -0.61 -9.59
N ALA A 152 12.66 -1.58 -9.63
CA ALA A 152 12.78 -2.51 -10.77
C ALA A 152 11.54 -3.40 -10.91
N SER A 153 11.01 -3.92 -9.82
CA SER A 153 9.77 -4.71 -9.83
C SER A 153 8.52 -3.84 -10.10
N ALA A 154 8.52 -2.58 -9.64
CA ALA A 154 7.47 -1.61 -9.96
C ALA A 154 7.40 -1.30 -11.47
N GLU A 155 8.55 -1.07 -12.12
CA GLU A 155 8.63 -0.91 -13.58
C GLU A 155 8.09 -2.14 -14.33
N ARG A 156 8.46 -3.34 -13.87
CA ARG A 156 7.97 -4.58 -14.47
C ARG A 156 6.46 -4.76 -14.29
N ALA A 157 5.90 -4.40 -13.13
CA ALA A 157 4.47 -4.46 -12.88
C ALA A 157 3.69 -3.51 -13.81
N VAL A 158 4.16 -2.27 -13.97
CA VAL A 158 3.59 -1.31 -14.93
C VAL A 158 3.63 -1.85 -16.36
N LYS A 159 4.79 -2.40 -16.77
CA LYS A 159 4.96 -3.00 -18.11
C LYS A 159 4.08 -4.23 -18.33
N ALA A 160 3.94 -5.10 -17.32
CA ALA A 160 3.09 -6.28 -17.39
C ALA A 160 1.62 -5.92 -17.66
N LEU A 161 1.13 -4.82 -17.09
CA LEU A 161 -0.19 -4.25 -17.37
C LEU A 161 -0.22 -3.32 -18.60
N LYS A 162 0.76 -3.41 -19.51
CA LYS A 162 0.84 -2.63 -20.76
C LYS A 162 0.73 -1.13 -20.52
N ASN A 163 1.36 -0.64 -19.46
CA ASN A 163 1.31 0.76 -19.03
C ASN A 163 -0.11 1.29 -18.79
N HIS A 164 -1.01 0.43 -18.31
CA HIS A 164 -2.39 0.81 -18.06
C HIS A 164 -2.47 2.07 -17.18
N LYS A 165 -3.15 3.12 -17.66
CA LYS A 165 -3.17 4.45 -17.04
C LYS A 165 -3.85 4.51 -15.67
N ARG A 166 -4.66 3.49 -15.31
CA ARG A 166 -5.31 3.42 -13.99
C ARG A 166 -4.49 2.68 -12.95
N PHE A 167 -3.38 2.06 -13.36
CA PHE A 167 -2.44 1.42 -12.46
C PHE A 167 -1.30 2.38 -12.13
N GLY A 168 -1.12 2.63 -10.87
CA GLY A 168 -0.03 3.45 -10.31
C GLY A 168 0.20 3.08 -8.86
N PHE A 169 0.67 4.03 -8.08
CA PHE A 169 1.22 3.74 -6.76
C PHE A 169 0.57 4.58 -5.66
N ASN A 170 0.37 3.94 -4.52
CA ASN A 170 0.32 4.55 -3.22
C ASN A 170 1.76 4.50 -2.68
N TYR A 171 2.43 5.64 -2.73
CA TYR A 171 3.83 5.74 -2.33
C TYR A 171 3.95 5.67 -0.81
N ASP A 172 4.81 4.77 -0.33
CA ASP A 172 5.21 4.66 1.09
C ASP A 172 6.73 4.50 1.17
N PRO A 173 7.46 5.48 1.72
CA PRO A 173 8.91 5.44 1.79
C PRO A 173 9.44 4.41 2.76
N SER A 174 8.67 4.07 3.81
CA SER A 174 9.13 3.20 4.90
C SER A 174 9.45 1.79 4.41
N HIS A 175 8.68 1.29 3.45
CA HIS A 175 8.88 -0.04 2.87
C HIS A 175 10.07 -0.11 1.90
N LEU A 176 10.53 1.02 1.41
CA LEU A 176 11.66 1.13 0.49
C LEU A 176 12.97 1.38 1.23
N GLY A 177 12.95 2.26 2.24
CA GLY A 177 14.15 2.79 2.89
C GLY A 177 15.00 1.70 3.55
N TYR A 178 14.41 0.87 4.39
CA TYR A 178 15.18 -0.19 5.08
C TYR A 178 15.73 -1.29 4.15
N GLN A 179 15.18 -1.40 2.93
CA GLN A 179 15.70 -2.29 1.89
C GLN A 179 16.91 -1.71 1.15
N GLY A 180 17.26 -0.43 1.39
CA GLY A 180 18.28 0.29 0.65
C GLY A 180 17.82 0.77 -0.73
N VAL A 181 16.52 0.84 -0.97
CA VAL A 181 15.94 1.39 -2.19
C VAL A 181 15.87 2.91 -2.11
N ASP A 182 16.31 3.61 -3.15
CA ASP A 182 16.19 5.06 -3.23
C ASP A 182 14.73 5.47 -3.41
N TYR A 183 14.09 5.77 -2.29
CA TYR A 183 12.68 6.14 -2.24
C TYR A 183 12.41 7.53 -2.84
N VAL A 184 13.42 8.41 -2.91
CA VAL A 184 13.30 9.71 -3.57
C VAL A 184 13.36 9.57 -5.08
N LYS A 185 14.24 8.69 -5.58
CA LYS A 185 14.27 8.32 -7.01
C LYS A 185 12.94 7.71 -7.44
N PHE A 186 12.29 6.88 -6.59
CA PHE A 186 10.97 6.33 -6.89
C PHE A 186 9.95 7.42 -7.23
N ILE A 187 9.92 8.53 -6.47
CA ILE A 187 9.01 9.65 -6.73
C ILE A 187 9.27 10.25 -8.13
N ARG A 188 10.52 10.43 -8.50
CA ARG A 188 10.88 11.02 -9.80
C ARG A 188 10.58 10.09 -10.97
N ASP A 189 10.87 8.80 -10.82
CA ASP A 189 10.67 7.80 -11.87
C ASP A 189 9.18 7.56 -12.16
N PHE A 190 8.31 7.65 -11.13
CA PHE A 190 6.88 7.37 -11.24
C PHE A 190 5.98 8.58 -10.99
N ALA A 191 6.48 9.79 -11.24
CA ALA A 191 5.79 11.05 -10.93
C ALA A 191 4.33 11.10 -11.44
N ASP A 192 4.08 10.60 -12.64
CA ASP A 192 2.76 10.59 -13.30
C ASP A 192 1.84 9.45 -12.81
N ARG A 193 2.35 8.56 -11.95
CA ARG A 193 1.68 7.38 -11.43
C ARG A 193 1.53 7.34 -9.91
N ILE A 194 1.99 8.35 -9.20
CA ILE A 194 1.75 8.46 -7.75
C ILE A 194 0.35 9.05 -7.54
N TYR A 195 -0.58 8.19 -7.18
CA TYR A 195 -1.98 8.56 -6.98
C TYR A 195 -2.32 8.87 -5.53
N HIS A 196 -1.54 8.35 -4.60
CA HIS A 196 -1.63 8.63 -3.18
C HIS A 196 -0.25 8.52 -2.52
N VAL A 197 -0.10 9.14 -1.36
CA VAL A 197 1.12 9.13 -0.57
C VAL A 197 0.79 8.79 0.87
N HIS A 198 1.45 7.77 1.40
CA HIS A 198 1.59 7.52 2.81
C HIS A 198 2.91 8.12 3.30
N MET A 199 2.83 9.03 4.26
CA MET A 199 3.99 9.48 5.02
C MET A 199 4.10 8.58 6.24
N LYS A 200 5.01 7.64 6.15
CA LYS A 200 5.29 6.62 7.17
C LYS A 200 6.79 6.54 7.37
N ASP A 201 7.19 6.31 8.59
CA ASP A 201 8.60 6.27 8.95
C ASP A 201 9.01 4.88 9.44
N ALA A 202 10.28 4.58 9.26
CA ALA A 202 10.93 3.38 9.76
C ALA A 202 12.36 3.71 10.13
N TRP A 203 12.87 3.07 11.15
CA TRP A 203 14.30 3.09 11.44
C TRP A 203 14.94 1.77 11.01
N TRP A 204 16.23 1.82 10.73
CA TRP A 204 17.01 0.62 10.40
C TRP A 204 18.47 0.72 10.87
N GLY A 205 19.09 -0.45 11.04
CA GLY A 205 20.48 -0.52 11.49
C GLY A 205 20.72 -0.34 12.99
N HIS A 206 19.66 -0.29 13.79
CA HIS A 206 19.74 -0.05 15.24
C HIS A 206 19.56 -1.31 16.12
N GLY A 207 19.41 -2.48 15.52
CA GLY A 207 19.33 -3.75 16.24
C GLY A 207 20.70 -4.18 16.80
N ASP A 208 20.71 -5.23 17.60
CA ASP A 208 21.92 -5.82 18.19
C ASP A 208 22.78 -6.66 17.22
N GLY A 209 22.39 -6.72 15.95
CA GLY A 209 23.07 -7.48 14.91
C GLY A 209 22.69 -8.96 14.86
N SER A 210 21.79 -9.44 15.71
CA SER A 210 21.37 -10.85 15.75
C SER A 210 20.27 -11.19 14.73
N VAL A 211 19.53 -10.19 14.22
CA VAL A 211 18.45 -10.33 13.24
C VAL A 211 18.73 -9.46 12.01
N GLY A 212 18.71 -10.07 10.84
CA GLY A 212 18.92 -9.39 9.56
C GLY A 212 17.63 -8.80 8.96
N VAL A 213 17.75 -8.26 7.73
CA VAL A 213 16.67 -7.55 7.03
C VAL A 213 15.41 -8.40 6.81
N PHE A 214 15.54 -9.71 6.68
CA PHE A 214 14.39 -10.59 6.46
C PHE A 214 13.48 -10.76 7.68
N GLY A 215 13.97 -10.59 8.88
CA GLY A 215 13.33 -10.49 10.19
C GLY A 215 11.92 -11.08 10.44
N GLY A 216 11.29 -11.73 9.47
CA GLY A 216 9.90 -12.22 9.55
C GLY A 216 9.65 -13.33 10.58
N HIS A 217 10.69 -13.89 11.17
CA HIS A 217 10.63 -14.83 12.31
C HIS A 217 10.59 -14.12 13.66
N THR A 218 10.64 -12.78 13.68
CA THR A 218 10.47 -11.93 14.86
C THR A 218 9.22 -11.07 14.71
N THR A 219 8.61 -10.70 15.84
CA THR A 219 7.49 -9.75 15.86
C THR A 219 7.98 -8.31 15.74
N PHE A 220 7.13 -7.41 15.25
CA PHE A 220 7.41 -5.98 15.37
C PHE A 220 7.60 -5.60 16.84
N ALA A 221 8.42 -4.58 17.12
CA ALA A 221 8.89 -4.17 18.43
C ALA A 221 9.89 -5.13 19.12
N ASP A 222 10.34 -6.21 18.49
CA ASP A 222 11.48 -6.99 19.00
C ASP A 222 12.76 -6.16 18.84
N ALA A 223 13.43 -5.89 19.96
CA ALA A 223 14.62 -5.02 19.99
C ALA A 223 15.81 -5.53 19.15
N ARG A 224 15.79 -6.80 18.76
CA ARG A 224 16.81 -7.42 17.90
C ARG A 224 16.60 -7.12 16.41
N ARG A 225 15.42 -6.64 16.00
CA ARG A 225 15.12 -6.39 14.58
C ARG A 225 16.09 -5.39 13.98
N LEU A 226 16.52 -5.64 12.75
CA LEU A 226 17.33 -4.69 12.00
C LEU A 226 16.56 -3.40 11.67
N TRP A 227 15.24 -3.50 11.48
CA TRP A 227 14.36 -2.39 11.13
C TRP A 227 12.99 -2.54 11.79
N ASP A 228 12.31 -1.42 12.01
CA ASP A 228 10.93 -1.40 12.52
C ASP A 228 10.28 -0.06 12.17
N PHE A 229 8.94 0.03 12.27
CA PHE A 229 8.23 1.27 12.03
C PHE A 229 8.36 2.25 13.18
N ARG A 230 8.29 3.53 12.85
CA ARG A 230 8.32 4.64 13.81
C ARG A 230 7.29 5.70 13.44
N SER A 231 6.91 6.50 14.43
CA SER A 231 6.19 7.74 14.19
C SER A 231 7.00 8.62 13.24
N VAL A 232 6.31 9.32 12.34
CA VAL A 232 6.95 10.22 11.38
C VAL A 232 7.91 11.17 12.11
N ASP A 233 9.12 11.35 11.56
CA ASP A 233 10.23 12.12 12.11
C ASP A 233 10.91 11.50 13.35
N ARG A 234 10.73 10.19 13.55
CA ARG A 234 11.41 9.42 14.59
C ARG A 234 12.19 8.21 14.08
N GLY A 235 12.21 8.02 12.79
CA GLY A 235 12.97 6.98 12.09
C GLY A 235 14.08 7.59 11.25
N ASP A 236 14.43 6.89 10.19
CA ASP A 236 15.52 7.24 9.27
C ASP A 236 15.03 7.72 7.90
N VAL A 237 13.70 7.83 7.71
CA VAL A 237 13.12 8.34 6.47
C VAL A 237 13.26 9.86 6.41
N ALA A 238 13.90 10.38 5.36
CA ALA A 238 14.12 11.81 5.16
C ALA A 238 12.82 12.50 4.64
N CYS A 239 11.86 12.74 5.53
CA CYS A 239 10.55 13.27 5.19
C CYS A 239 10.61 14.63 4.46
N GLU A 240 11.52 15.54 4.85
CA GLU A 240 11.70 16.84 4.19
C GLU A 240 12.08 16.67 2.72
N VAL A 241 13.02 15.76 2.41
CA VAL A 241 13.46 15.51 1.03
C VAL A 241 12.33 14.92 0.19
N ILE A 242 11.48 14.09 0.78
CA ILE A 242 10.28 13.55 0.13
C ILE A 242 9.30 14.67 -0.25
N ILE A 243 9.02 15.59 0.69
CA ILE A 243 8.12 16.74 0.44
C ILE A 243 8.66 17.62 -0.69
N VAL A 244 9.98 17.88 -0.69
CA VAL A 244 10.64 18.62 -1.79
C VAL A 244 10.45 17.88 -3.12
N ALA A 245 10.75 16.58 -3.18
CA ALA A 245 10.62 15.78 -4.40
C ALA A 245 9.16 15.72 -4.90
N LEU A 246 8.18 15.54 -4.03
CA LEU A 246 6.76 15.57 -4.38
C LEU A 246 6.34 16.93 -4.94
N THR A 247 6.88 18.01 -4.38
CA THR A 247 6.64 19.37 -4.86
C THR A 247 7.26 19.59 -6.24
N GLU A 248 8.50 19.16 -6.45
CA GLU A 248 9.22 19.23 -7.72
C GLU A 248 8.47 18.52 -8.86
N VAL A 249 7.91 17.33 -8.60
CA VAL A 249 7.14 16.58 -9.60
C VAL A 249 5.69 17.07 -9.73
N GLY A 250 5.29 18.07 -8.97
CA GLY A 250 3.95 18.68 -9.04
C GLY A 250 2.83 17.86 -8.44
N TYR A 251 3.11 17.00 -7.44
CA TYR A 251 2.08 16.27 -6.70
C TYR A 251 1.15 17.25 -5.95
N LYS A 252 -0.17 17.12 -6.13
CA LYS A 252 -1.15 18.10 -5.62
C LYS A 252 -2.24 17.49 -4.74
N VAL A 253 -2.09 16.22 -4.38
CA VAL A 253 -3.06 15.52 -3.53
C VAL A 253 -2.54 15.51 -2.08
N SER A 254 -3.38 15.16 -1.12
CA SER A 254 -2.97 15.05 0.28
C SER A 254 -1.98 13.91 0.50
N CYS A 255 -1.07 14.11 1.45
CA CYS A 255 -0.27 13.04 2.03
C CYS A 255 -1.00 12.55 3.30
N SER A 256 -1.21 11.25 3.42
CA SER A 256 -1.76 10.63 4.62
C SER A 256 -0.62 10.24 5.55
N VAL A 257 -0.68 10.64 6.80
CA VAL A 257 0.23 10.10 7.82
C VAL A 257 -0.25 8.70 8.20
N GLU A 258 0.57 7.70 7.94
CA GLU A 258 0.32 6.33 8.41
C GLU A 258 1.18 6.05 9.65
N TRP A 259 0.51 5.98 10.79
CA TRP A 259 1.19 5.76 12.05
C TRP A 259 1.22 4.27 12.41
N ALA A 260 2.42 3.70 12.54
CA ALA A 260 2.65 2.29 12.86
C ALA A 260 3.77 2.11 13.88
N ASP A 261 3.81 2.95 14.92
CA ASP A 261 4.82 2.90 15.98
C ASP A 261 4.30 2.11 17.18
N ILE A 262 4.63 0.82 17.25
CA ILE A 262 4.20 -0.08 18.32
C ILE A 262 4.80 0.35 19.68
N LEU A 263 6.02 0.90 19.72
CA LEU A 263 6.66 1.34 20.94
C LEU A 263 5.97 2.57 21.52
N SER A 264 5.52 3.50 20.69
CA SER A 264 4.77 4.67 21.16
C SER A 264 3.39 4.29 21.72
N SER A 265 2.73 3.24 21.21
CA SER A 265 1.46 2.78 21.74
C SER A 265 1.58 2.19 23.15
N ILE A 266 2.71 1.62 23.51
CA ILE A 266 3.00 1.13 24.85
C ILE A 266 3.15 2.31 25.82
N HIS A 267 3.73 3.43 25.40
CA HIS A 267 3.88 4.64 26.23
C HIS A 267 2.55 5.40 26.47
N ILE A 268 1.63 5.38 25.52
CA ILE A 268 0.32 6.03 25.67
C ILE A 268 -0.57 5.27 26.65
N ARG A 269 -0.38 3.96 26.83
CA ARG A 269 -1.12 3.16 27.81
C ARG A 269 -0.52 3.24 29.23
N GLY A 270 0.71 3.69 29.37
CA GLY A 270 1.38 3.96 30.67
C GLY A 270 1.48 5.46 30.88
N GLY A 271 0.49 6.04 31.56
CA GLY A 271 0.28 7.42 31.97
C GLY A 271 1.37 8.46 31.72
N CYS A 272 0.95 9.65 31.41
CA CYS A 272 1.74 10.88 31.50
C CYS A 272 2.62 10.88 32.76
N LEU A 273 3.90 10.59 32.60
CA LEU A 273 4.90 10.97 33.56
C LEU A 273 5.77 12.03 32.90
N GLY A 274 5.59 13.25 33.43
CA GLY A 274 6.25 14.45 32.98
C GLY A 274 7.76 14.30 32.85
N ARG A 275 8.31 14.81 31.77
CA ARG A 275 9.72 15.18 31.74
C ARG A 275 9.89 16.39 32.62
N ASN A 276 10.45 16.17 33.80
CA ASN A 276 11.08 17.25 34.55
C ASN A 276 12.33 17.67 33.78
N SER A 277 12.27 18.90 33.25
CA SER A 277 13.44 19.66 32.88
C SER A 277 14.27 19.93 34.14
N SER A 278 15.49 19.48 34.21
CA SER A 278 16.49 20.06 35.06
C SER A 278 17.87 19.82 34.49
N THR A 279 18.46 20.96 34.19
CA THR A 279 19.88 21.36 33.98
C THR A 279 20.60 20.72 32.82
#